data_e1b0882473cfc6bffb2933cece572767
#
_entry.id   e1b0882473cfc6bffb2933cece572767
#
_cell.length_a   1.000
_cell.length_b   1.000
_cell.length_c   1.000
_cell.angle_alpha   90.00
_cell.angle_beta   90.00
_cell.angle_gamma   90.00
#
_symmetry.space_group_name_H-M   'P 1'
#
loop_
_entity.id
_entity.type
_entity.pdbx_description
1 polymer ?
#
loop_
_entity_poly.entity_id
_entity_poly.type
_entity_poly.pdbx_seq_one_letter_code
_entity_poly.pdbx_strand_id
1 'polypeptide(L)' 'MKTTKCWVWFRGNLNGNGHWKEGFTCTFDEKPGILIESPAYVTCRVPTWRVLTTEPEDFSKSPLIPENAIWKLI' A
#
# COMPACT_ATOMS: atom_id res chain seq x y z
N MET A 1 5.16 -0.99 19.98
CA MET A 1 5.23 -0.67 18.55
C MET A 1 4.01 0.16 18.15
N LYS A 2 4.24 1.27 17.50
CA LYS A 2 3.18 2.18 17.13
C LYS A 2 2.76 1.94 15.68
N THR A 3 1.49 1.66 15.45
CA THR A 3 0.96 1.48 14.10
C THR A 3 -0.03 2.58 13.78
N THR A 4 -0.06 2.97 12.52
CA THR A 4 -0.98 3.99 12.02
C THR A 4 -1.68 3.43 10.79
N LYS A 5 -2.99 3.63 10.72
CA LYS A 5 -3.76 3.18 9.58
C LYS A 5 -3.30 3.89 8.31
N CYS A 6 -3.20 3.13 7.21
CA CYS A 6 -2.81 3.66 5.91
C CYS A 6 -3.57 2.93 4.81
N TRP A 7 -3.42 3.41 3.59
CA TRP A 7 -4.01 2.79 2.42
C TRP A 7 -2.91 2.61 1.38
N VAL A 8 -2.89 1.44 0.74
CA VAL A 8 -1.87 1.09 -0.24
C VAL A 8 -2.56 0.81 -1.58
N TRP A 9 -2.04 1.41 -2.65
CA TRP A 9 -2.58 1.20 -3.99
C TRP A 9 -2.09 -0.11 -4.57
N PHE A 10 -3.02 -0.95 -4.98
CA PHE A 10 -2.73 -2.20 -5.68
C PHE A 10 -3.24 -2.12 -7.10
N ARG A 11 -2.42 -2.62 -8.02
CA ARG A 11 -2.81 -2.70 -9.42
C ARG A 11 -3.95 -3.70 -9.56
N GLY A 12 -4.98 -3.32 -10.32
CA GLY A 12 -6.06 -4.23 -10.63
C GLY A 12 -5.58 -5.39 -11.49
N ASN A 13 -6.39 -6.43 -11.53
CA ASN A 13 -6.06 -7.60 -12.34
C ASN A 13 -6.47 -7.38 -13.81
N LEU A 14 -7.40 -8.13 -14.35
CA LEU A 14 -7.70 -8.17 -15.78
C LEU A 14 -8.06 -6.83 -16.42
N ASN A 15 -8.66 -5.92 -15.68
CA ASN A 15 -9.12 -4.64 -16.22
C ASN A 15 -8.13 -3.50 -16.09
N GLY A 16 -6.99 -3.75 -15.47
CA GLY A 16 -6.00 -2.71 -15.23
C GLY A 16 -6.40 -1.67 -14.20
N ASN A 17 -7.58 -1.78 -13.61
CA ASN A 17 -8.04 -0.87 -12.58
C ASN A 17 -7.44 -1.26 -11.24
N GLY A 18 -6.93 -0.26 -10.52
CA GLY A 18 -6.39 -0.50 -9.19
C GLY A 18 -7.40 -0.21 -8.10
N HIS A 19 -6.97 -0.40 -6.88
CA HIS A 19 -7.78 -0.11 -5.70
C HIS A 19 -6.89 0.17 -4.51
N TRP A 20 -7.43 0.90 -3.53
CA TRP A 20 -6.77 1.16 -2.27
C TRP A 20 -7.14 0.06 -1.28
N LYS A 21 -6.13 -0.56 -0.68
CA LYS A 21 -6.32 -1.58 0.35
C LYS A 21 -5.84 -1.05 1.69
N GLU A 22 -6.63 -1.27 2.73
CA GLU A 22 -6.26 -0.82 4.06
C GLU A 22 -5.09 -1.62 4.63
N GLY A 23 -4.24 -0.94 5.36
CA GLY A 23 -3.12 -1.55 6.06
C GLY A 23 -2.72 -0.68 7.24
N PHE A 24 -1.60 -1.03 7.84
CA PHE A 24 -1.06 -0.28 8.98
C PHE A 24 0.42 -0.09 8.79
N THR A 25 0.90 1.12 9.08
CA THR A 25 2.35 1.35 9.10
C THR A 25 2.94 0.61 10.28
N CYS A 26 4.12 0.08 10.11
CA CYS A 26 4.81 -0.63 11.18
C CYS A 26 6.31 -0.52 10.98
N THR A 27 7.06 -1.06 11.94
CA THR A 27 8.50 -1.14 11.83
C THR A 27 8.90 -2.60 11.99
N PHE A 28 9.67 -3.12 11.06
CA PHE A 28 10.25 -4.43 11.18
C PHE A 28 11.66 -4.42 10.60
N ASP A 29 12.55 -5.20 11.20
CA ASP A 29 13.99 -5.17 10.88
C ASP A 29 14.54 -3.76 10.96
N GLU A 30 14.08 -2.98 11.94
CA GLU A 30 14.53 -1.60 12.20
C GLU A 30 14.23 -0.62 11.04
N LYS A 31 13.35 -1.01 10.12
CA LYS A 31 12.98 -0.18 8.97
C LYS A 31 11.46 -0.07 8.86
N PRO A 32 10.96 1.04 8.32
CA PRO A 32 9.52 1.18 8.14
C PRO A 32 8.97 0.18 7.14
N GLY A 33 7.76 -0.28 7.40
CA GLY A 33 7.06 -1.20 6.53
C GLY A 33 5.56 -1.07 6.68
N ILE A 34 4.83 -1.94 6.02
CA ILE A 34 3.36 -1.94 6.02
C ILE A 34 2.88 -3.33 6.40
N LEU A 35 1.88 -3.38 7.25
CA LEU A 35 1.18 -4.62 7.59
C LEU A 35 -0.11 -4.67 6.79
N ILE A 36 -0.25 -5.68 5.95
CA ILE A 36 -1.41 -5.86 5.07
C ILE A 36 -2.00 -7.24 5.27
N GLU A 37 -3.32 -7.33 5.26
CA GLU A 37 -4.03 -8.60 5.31
C GLU A 37 -4.12 -9.20 3.89
N SER A 38 -3.51 -10.39 3.67
CA SER A 38 -3.51 -11.02 2.35
C SER A 38 -2.96 -12.46 2.39
N PRO A 39 -3.75 -13.51 2.59
CA PRO A 39 -5.03 -13.60 3.30
C PRO A 39 -4.90 -13.44 4.82
N ALA A 40 -3.68 -13.58 5.34
CA ALA A 40 -3.35 -13.26 6.73
C ALA A 40 -2.49 -12.01 6.75
N TYR A 41 -2.32 -11.41 7.90
CA TYR A 41 -1.48 -10.21 8.01
C TYR A 41 -0.02 -10.55 7.69
N VAL A 42 0.54 -9.84 6.74
CA VAL A 42 1.94 -9.97 6.35
C VAL A 42 2.59 -8.59 6.35
N THR A 43 3.87 -8.56 6.70
CA THR A 43 4.66 -7.34 6.63
C THR A 43 5.30 -7.23 5.25
N CYS A 44 5.34 -6.01 4.71
CA CYS A 44 5.96 -5.78 3.42
C CYS A 44 6.44 -4.33 3.35
N ARG A 45 7.21 -4.04 2.33
CA ARG A 45 7.66 -2.67 2.03
C ARG A 45 7.16 -2.28 0.66
N VAL A 46 6.65 -1.05 0.56
CA VAL A 46 6.15 -0.53 -0.70
C VAL A 46 6.71 0.88 -0.91
N PRO A 47 6.86 1.30 -2.17
CA PRO A 47 7.27 2.68 -2.45
C PRO A 47 6.26 3.68 -1.88
N THR A 48 6.75 4.85 -1.49
CA THR A 48 5.91 5.86 -0.86
C THR A 48 4.79 6.38 -1.76
N TRP A 49 4.96 6.35 -3.07
CA TRP A 49 3.92 6.81 -4.00
C TRP A 49 2.65 5.95 -3.93
N ARG A 50 2.76 4.73 -3.39
CA ARG A 50 1.63 3.81 -3.26
C ARG A 50 0.91 3.90 -1.92
N VAL A 51 1.36 4.76 -1.02
CA VAL A 51 0.85 4.79 0.36
C VAL A 51 0.21 6.14 0.67
N LEU A 52 -0.99 6.11 1.24
CA LEU A 52 -1.63 7.29 1.81
C LEU A 52 -1.82 7.06 3.30
N THR A 53 -1.53 8.08 4.09
CA THR A 53 -1.77 8.05 5.53
C THR A 53 -3.09 8.70 5.92
N THR A 54 -3.81 9.23 4.93
CA THR A 54 -5.16 9.77 5.10
C THR A 54 -6.10 9.02 4.17
N GLU A 55 -7.36 8.90 4.57
CA GLU A 55 -8.34 8.16 3.77
C GLU A 55 -8.50 8.78 2.38
N PRO A 56 -8.46 7.97 1.30
CA PRO A 56 -8.67 8.49 -0.05
C PRO A 56 -10.06 9.08 -0.20
N GLU A 57 -10.17 10.21 -0.88
CA GLU A 57 -11.48 10.80 -1.19
C GLU A 57 -12.26 9.94 -2.17
N ASP A 58 -11.56 9.29 -3.07
CA ASP A 58 -12.15 8.41 -4.07
C ASP A 58 -11.29 7.15 -4.14
N PHE A 59 -11.84 6.04 -3.67
CA PHE A 59 -11.12 4.77 -3.63
C PHE A 59 -10.80 4.19 -5.01
N SER A 60 -11.43 4.71 -6.05
CA SER A 60 -11.14 4.28 -7.42
C SER A 60 -10.08 5.14 -8.11
N LYS A 61 -9.69 6.25 -7.50
CA LYS A 61 -8.72 7.16 -8.08
C LYS A 61 -7.30 6.74 -7.75
N SER A 62 -6.49 6.51 -8.81
CA SER A 62 -5.10 6.08 -8.61
C SER A 62 -4.22 7.24 -8.16
N PRO A 63 -3.12 6.94 -7.48
CA PRO A 63 -2.08 7.94 -7.24
C PRO A 63 -1.34 8.23 -8.55
N LEU A 64 -0.45 9.22 -8.51
CA LEU A 64 0.42 9.49 -9.65
C LEU A 64 1.41 8.35 -9.78
N ILE A 65 1.29 7.56 -10.84
CA ILE A 65 2.12 6.37 -11.04
C ILE A 65 3.40 6.77 -11.78
N PRO A 66 4.58 6.53 -11.18
CA PRO A 66 5.85 6.87 -11.84
C PRO A 66 6.12 5.93 -13.01
N GLU A 67 6.95 6.38 -13.92
CA GLU A 67 7.31 5.62 -15.11
C GLU A 67 7.94 4.28 -14.78
N ASN A 68 8.75 4.24 -13.72
CA ASN A 68 9.43 3.02 -13.28
C ASN A 68 8.74 2.42 -12.05
N ALA A 69 7.42 2.32 -12.12
CA ALA A 69 6.64 1.88 -10.97
C ALA A 69 7.01 0.46 -10.53
N ILE A 70 7.18 0.30 -9.22
CA ILE A 70 7.44 -1.00 -8.61
C ILE A 70 6.13 -1.51 -8.02
N TRP A 71 5.66 -2.65 -8.52
CA TRP A 71 4.41 -3.26 -8.07
C TRP A 71 4.60 -4.40 -7.09
N LYS A 72 5.80 -4.92 -7.01
CA LYS A 72 6.13 -6.04 -6.15
C LYS A 72 6.14 -5.62 -4.69
N LEU A 73 5.61 -6.46 -3.83
CA LEU A 73 5.74 -6.28 -2.38
C LEU A 73 7.08 -6.91 -1.95
N ILE A 74 7.76 -6.23 -1.09
CA ILE A 74 9.07 -6.67 -0.62
C ILE A 74 9.02 -7.06 0.84
#